data_45728f7a0cdf93f584b199f7a681e1d9
#
_entry.id   45728f7a0cdf93f584b199f7a681e1d9
#
_cell.length_a   1.000
_cell.length_b   1.000
_cell.length_c   1.000
_cell.angle_alpha   90.00
_cell.angle_beta   90.00
_cell.angle_gamma   90.00
#
_symmetry.space_group_name_H-M   'P 1'
#
loop_
_entity.id
_entity.type
_entity.pdbx_description
1 polymer ?
#
loop_
_entity_poly.entity_id
_entity_poly.type
_entity_poly.pdbx_seq_one_letter_code
_entity_poly.pdbx_strand_id
1 'polypeptide(L)'
;GTVNIRTEANTSSGVTGKINNDCAATILDTVDGEGGKWYKIRSGSVTGYIKADYFVTGAEAESKAKQVGTRYGTVVGTPTLRLRKSPDLTSQTLTLLAEGAHYVVLEEQGDFLKVAVDSDLEGYVFKDYMNTTVEFQKAVSAEEEKAKAEEEAKRKKEAEEAIQKLEEAKEAERKKTTTAAETTKKETTTAATTKSNGNTADGTIPVNPEQGGGESAAAPTTAKETTTSKPKETTIAVGLDVVE
;
A
#
# COMPACT_ATOMS: atom_id res chain seq x y z
N GLY A 1 16.08 12.31 6.58
CA GLY A 1 16.48 11.98 7.96
C GLY A 1 15.34 11.52 8.85
N THR A 2 15.68 11.08 10.02
CA THR A 2 14.72 10.62 11.05
C THR A 2 14.95 11.40 12.31
N VAL A 3 13.89 11.91 12.94
CA VAL A 3 13.96 12.69 14.18
C VAL A 3 13.16 12.00 15.29
N ASN A 4 13.70 11.99 16.51
CA ASN A 4 13.03 11.43 17.67
C ASN A 4 11.95 12.38 18.20
N ILE A 5 10.77 11.83 18.46
CA ILE A 5 9.71 12.48 19.23
C ILE A 5 9.90 12.10 20.68
N ARG A 6 9.89 13.08 21.58
CA ARG A 6 10.29 12.90 22.98
C ARG A 6 9.15 13.13 23.97
N THR A 7 9.31 12.59 25.17
CA THR A 7 8.31 12.77 26.24
C THR A 7 8.25 14.19 26.77
N GLU A 8 9.36 14.94 26.69
CA GLU A 8 9.49 16.33 27.16
C GLU A 8 10.31 17.15 26.17
N ALA A 9 10.27 18.50 26.31
CA ALA A 9 10.95 19.44 25.44
C ALA A 9 12.47 19.55 25.73
N ASN A 10 13.15 18.41 25.76
CA ASN A 10 14.61 18.31 25.96
C ASN A 10 15.18 17.08 25.25
N THR A 11 16.50 17.08 25.03
CA THR A 11 17.19 16.00 24.29
C THR A 11 17.52 14.78 25.14
N SER A 12 17.40 14.85 26.45
CA SER A 12 17.70 13.79 27.40
C SER A 12 16.47 12.96 27.80
N SER A 13 15.25 13.44 27.48
CA SER A 13 14.01 12.75 27.81
C SER A 13 13.77 11.49 26.93
N GLY A 14 12.84 10.63 27.39
CA GLY A 14 12.49 9.39 26.69
C GLY A 14 11.98 9.65 25.28
N VAL A 15 12.09 8.64 24.42
CA VAL A 15 11.60 8.66 23.04
C VAL A 15 10.25 7.96 22.97
N THR A 16 9.21 8.66 22.51
CA THR A 16 7.86 8.09 22.29
C THR A 16 7.69 7.54 20.90
N GLY A 17 8.48 8.00 19.94
CA GLY A 17 8.45 7.57 18.56
C GLY A 17 9.44 8.31 17.69
N LYS A 18 9.40 8.02 16.40
CA LYS A 18 10.25 8.62 15.38
C LYS A 18 9.42 9.17 14.24
N ILE A 19 9.84 10.27 13.67
CA ILE A 19 9.24 10.87 12.49
C ILE A 19 10.29 11.03 11.41
N ASN A 20 9.93 10.62 10.20
CA ASN A 20 10.79 10.71 9.02
C ASN A 20 10.50 12.01 8.26
N ASN A 21 11.37 12.33 7.29
CA ASN A 21 11.10 13.38 6.31
C ASN A 21 9.74 13.15 5.66
N ASP A 22 9.10 14.25 5.25
CA ASP A 22 7.83 14.26 4.54
C ASP A 22 6.61 13.68 5.31
N CYS A 23 6.81 13.32 6.59
CA CYS A 23 5.72 12.97 7.48
C CYS A 23 5.00 14.22 7.98
N ALA A 24 3.67 14.14 8.09
CA ALA A 24 2.86 15.21 8.64
C ALA A 24 2.57 15.02 10.13
N ALA A 25 2.50 16.13 10.83
CA ALA A 25 2.10 16.19 12.23
C ALA A 25 1.18 17.38 12.49
N THR A 26 0.30 17.23 13.47
CA THR A 26 -0.51 18.33 13.99
C THR A 26 0.21 18.96 15.17
N ILE A 27 0.49 20.25 15.13
CA ILE A 27 1.02 21.00 16.27
C ILE A 27 -0.10 21.23 17.26
N LEU A 28 0.08 20.74 18.48
CA LEU A 28 -0.86 20.88 19.59
C LEU A 28 -0.51 22.10 20.46
N ASP A 29 0.79 22.37 20.61
CA ASP A 29 1.31 23.44 21.46
C ASP A 29 2.73 23.82 21.06
N THR A 30 3.15 25.02 21.45
CA THR A 30 4.51 25.53 21.27
C THR A 30 5.08 25.91 22.63
N VAL A 31 6.20 25.32 23.01
CA VAL A 31 6.85 25.54 24.31
C VAL A 31 8.28 25.90 24.13
N ASP A 32 8.85 26.63 25.11
CA ASP A 32 10.28 26.84 25.19
C ASP A 32 10.91 25.65 25.91
N GLY A 33 11.98 25.12 25.35
CA GLY A 33 12.68 23.94 25.86
C GLY A 33 14.17 24.03 25.63
N GLU A 34 14.86 22.91 25.75
CA GLU A 34 16.31 22.83 25.58
C GLU A 34 16.75 23.31 24.19
N GLY A 35 17.55 24.36 24.16
CA GLY A 35 18.15 24.88 22.93
C GLY A 35 17.14 25.55 21.97
N GLY A 36 15.98 26.03 22.47
CA GLY A 36 15.06 26.83 21.69
C GLY A 36 13.59 26.39 21.78
N LYS A 37 12.84 26.64 20.72
CA LYS A 37 11.41 26.28 20.65
C LYS A 37 11.19 24.81 20.33
N TRP A 38 10.19 24.24 20.98
CA TRP A 38 9.71 22.88 20.76
C TRP A 38 8.23 22.89 20.44
N TYR A 39 7.82 22.01 19.56
CA TYR A 39 6.41 21.73 19.28
C TYR A 39 5.98 20.48 20.01
N LYS A 40 4.85 20.58 20.72
CA LYS A 40 4.09 19.41 21.11
C LYS A 40 3.27 18.98 19.92
N ILE A 41 3.54 17.81 19.39
CA ILE A 41 2.91 17.32 18.15
C ILE A 41 2.13 16.04 18.38
N ARG A 42 1.21 15.78 17.45
CA ARG A 42 0.58 14.48 17.25
C ARG A 42 0.72 14.06 15.79
N SER A 43 1.26 12.86 15.55
CA SER A 43 1.39 12.27 14.24
C SER A 43 1.01 10.79 14.32
N GLY A 44 -0.13 10.43 13.74
CA GLY A 44 -0.73 9.10 13.93
C GLY A 44 -1.08 8.83 15.39
N SER A 45 -0.58 7.73 15.94
CA SER A 45 -0.72 7.31 17.32
C SER A 45 0.24 8.03 18.28
N VAL A 46 1.30 8.64 17.75
CA VAL A 46 2.39 9.24 18.52
C VAL A 46 2.07 10.67 18.94
N THR A 47 2.24 10.97 20.22
CA THR A 47 2.18 12.32 20.76
C THR A 47 3.44 12.57 21.58
N GLY A 48 4.06 13.75 21.41
CA GLY A 48 5.27 14.11 22.13
C GLY A 48 5.85 15.42 21.66
N TYR A 49 7.08 15.69 22.03
CA TYR A 49 7.79 16.94 21.75
C TYR A 49 8.89 16.73 20.72
N ILE A 50 9.02 17.72 19.84
CA ILE A 50 10.07 17.76 18.82
C ILE A 50 10.57 19.20 18.67
N LYS A 51 11.85 19.38 18.37
CA LYS A 51 12.42 20.71 18.18
C LYS A 51 11.82 21.38 16.95
N ALA A 52 11.43 22.64 17.07
CA ALA A 52 10.75 23.38 16.02
C ALA A 52 11.56 23.49 14.72
N ASP A 53 12.88 23.48 14.84
CA ASP A 53 13.84 23.59 13.72
C ASP A 53 13.69 22.43 12.69
N TYR A 54 13.06 21.33 13.08
CA TYR A 54 12.86 20.16 12.20
C TYR A 54 11.56 20.21 11.41
N PHE A 55 10.78 21.29 11.52
CA PHE A 55 9.50 21.41 10.86
C PHE A 55 9.33 22.71 10.09
N VAL A 56 8.70 22.61 8.94
CA VAL A 56 8.13 23.78 8.25
C VAL A 56 6.66 23.92 8.63
N THR A 57 6.18 25.15 8.72
CA THR A 57 4.81 25.49 9.11
C THR A 57 4.21 26.55 8.18
N GLY A 58 2.89 26.75 8.24
CA GLY A 58 2.20 27.75 7.42
C GLY A 58 2.22 27.44 5.92
N ALA A 59 2.35 28.47 5.09
CA ALA A 59 2.26 28.35 3.63
C ALA A 59 3.32 27.43 3.01
N GLU A 60 4.51 27.36 3.61
CA GLU A 60 5.57 26.46 3.18
C GLU A 60 5.19 25.00 3.43
N ALA A 61 4.64 24.69 4.61
CA ALA A 61 4.13 23.38 4.95
C ALA A 61 2.97 22.95 4.02
N GLU A 62 2.07 23.88 3.68
CA GLU A 62 0.98 23.61 2.74
C GLU A 62 1.51 23.29 1.33
N SER A 63 2.50 24.02 0.87
CA SER A 63 3.14 23.78 -0.42
C SER A 63 3.82 22.41 -0.45
N LYS A 64 4.56 22.07 0.60
CA LYS A 64 5.22 20.78 0.72
C LYS A 64 4.21 19.64 0.87
N ALA A 65 3.14 19.83 1.62
CA ALA A 65 2.07 18.86 1.81
C ALA A 65 1.40 18.46 0.48
N LYS A 66 1.23 19.39 -0.45
CA LYS A 66 0.71 19.09 -1.80
C LYS A 66 1.64 18.19 -2.63
N GLN A 67 2.93 18.22 -2.34
CA GLN A 67 3.92 17.41 -3.07
C GLN A 67 4.09 16.01 -2.47
N VAL A 68 4.00 15.90 -1.14
CA VAL A 68 4.29 14.64 -0.43
C VAL A 68 3.04 13.86 -0.01
N GLY A 69 1.86 14.49 -0.07
CA GLY A 69 0.60 13.85 0.25
C GLY A 69 0.15 12.90 -0.85
N THR A 70 -0.28 11.71 -0.46
CA THR A 70 -0.92 10.76 -1.39
C THR A 70 -2.42 11.02 -1.40
N ARG A 71 -2.97 11.33 -2.58
CA ARG A 71 -4.43 11.46 -2.76
C ARG A 71 -5.06 10.09 -2.88
N TYR A 72 -6.09 9.87 -2.10
CA TYR A 72 -6.92 8.69 -2.18
C TYR A 72 -8.35 9.09 -2.55
N GLY A 73 -9.02 8.22 -3.26
CA GLY A 73 -10.43 8.35 -3.58
C GLY A 73 -11.19 7.12 -3.10
N THR A 74 -12.28 7.34 -2.39
CA THR A 74 -13.20 6.28 -1.94
C THR A 74 -14.47 6.35 -2.76
N VAL A 75 -14.92 5.22 -3.31
CA VAL A 75 -16.18 5.14 -4.06
C VAL A 75 -17.35 5.34 -3.12
N VAL A 76 -18.23 6.28 -3.44
CA VAL A 76 -19.41 6.64 -2.63
C VAL A 76 -20.64 6.86 -3.52
N GLY A 77 -21.81 6.61 -2.95
CA GLY A 77 -23.10 6.95 -3.60
C GLY A 77 -23.47 6.08 -4.81
N THR A 78 -22.75 5.01 -5.06
CA THR A 78 -23.08 4.02 -6.09
C THR A 78 -22.57 2.64 -5.69
N PRO A 79 -23.37 1.57 -5.85
CA PRO A 79 -22.91 0.20 -5.56
C PRO A 79 -21.71 -0.21 -6.39
N THR A 80 -21.61 0.30 -7.62
CA THR A 80 -20.49 0.03 -8.53
C THR A 80 -20.17 1.26 -9.38
N LEU A 81 -18.88 1.57 -9.49
CA LEU A 81 -18.36 2.65 -10.32
C LEU A 81 -17.53 2.06 -11.46
N ARG A 82 -17.78 2.53 -12.68
CA ARG A 82 -17.03 2.06 -13.86
C ARG A 82 -15.65 2.66 -13.92
N LEU A 83 -14.63 1.81 -13.95
CA LEU A 83 -13.28 2.19 -14.32
C LEU A 83 -13.17 2.18 -15.84
N ARG A 84 -12.79 3.28 -16.46
CA ARG A 84 -12.77 3.49 -17.91
C ARG A 84 -11.36 3.65 -18.43
N LYS A 85 -11.17 3.29 -19.69
CA LYS A 85 -9.87 3.42 -20.37
C LYS A 85 -9.46 4.89 -20.60
N SER A 86 -10.42 5.78 -20.81
CA SER A 86 -10.21 7.21 -21.09
C SER A 86 -11.22 8.05 -20.30
N PRO A 87 -10.94 9.35 -20.08
CA PRO A 87 -11.80 10.27 -19.33
C PRO A 87 -13.04 10.69 -20.15
N ASP A 88 -13.86 9.73 -20.49
CA ASP A 88 -15.07 9.88 -21.29
C ASP A 88 -16.14 8.86 -20.88
N LEU A 89 -17.41 9.29 -20.79
CA LEU A 89 -18.53 8.45 -20.41
C LEU A 89 -18.85 7.32 -21.42
N THR A 90 -18.43 7.49 -22.67
CA THR A 90 -18.60 6.50 -23.75
C THR A 90 -17.40 5.55 -23.86
N SER A 91 -16.30 5.85 -23.14
CA SER A 91 -15.09 5.04 -23.17
C SER A 91 -15.33 3.61 -22.62
N GLN A 92 -14.54 2.68 -23.14
CA GLN A 92 -14.57 1.28 -22.73
C GLN A 92 -14.40 1.16 -21.20
N THR A 93 -15.28 0.37 -20.60
CA THR A 93 -15.15 -0.02 -19.19
C THR A 93 -14.11 -1.12 -19.05
N LEU A 94 -13.12 -0.90 -18.20
CA LEU A 94 -12.07 -1.87 -17.88
C LEU A 94 -12.55 -2.86 -16.80
N THR A 95 -13.12 -2.30 -15.72
CA THR A 95 -13.68 -3.08 -14.61
C THR A 95 -14.71 -2.25 -13.84
N LEU A 96 -15.34 -2.86 -12.84
CA LEU A 96 -16.26 -2.21 -11.91
C LEU A 96 -15.61 -2.12 -10.53
N LEU A 97 -15.68 -0.96 -9.91
CA LEU A 97 -15.19 -0.69 -8.58
C LEU A 97 -16.36 -0.71 -7.61
N ALA A 98 -16.19 -1.40 -6.47
CA ALA A 98 -17.25 -1.52 -5.46
C ALA A 98 -17.36 -0.26 -4.60
N GLU A 99 -18.55 0.00 -4.06
CA GLU A 99 -18.77 1.04 -3.06
C GLU A 99 -17.87 0.83 -1.84
N GLY A 100 -17.32 1.93 -1.31
CA GLY A 100 -16.39 1.91 -0.19
C GLY A 100 -14.95 1.49 -0.56
N ALA A 101 -14.70 1.06 -1.80
CA ALA A 101 -13.35 0.74 -2.24
C ALA A 101 -12.48 2.01 -2.32
N HIS A 102 -11.22 1.87 -1.98
CA HIS A 102 -10.28 2.95 -1.75
C HIS A 102 -9.07 2.80 -2.70
N TYR A 103 -8.79 3.85 -3.48
CA TYR A 103 -7.79 3.81 -4.54
C TYR A 103 -6.91 5.06 -4.52
N VAL A 104 -5.67 4.93 -4.98
CA VAL A 104 -4.77 6.07 -5.17
C VAL A 104 -5.23 6.89 -6.37
N VAL A 105 -5.41 8.18 -6.17
CA VAL A 105 -5.71 9.14 -7.25
C VAL A 105 -4.41 9.67 -7.80
N LEU A 106 -4.14 9.37 -9.06
CA LEU A 106 -2.92 9.77 -9.77
C LEU A 106 -3.05 11.16 -10.38
N GLU A 107 -4.19 11.46 -10.99
CA GLU A 107 -4.42 12.69 -11.75
C GLU A 107 -5.90 13.05 -11.74
N GLU A 108 -6.20 14.33 -11.93
CA GLU A 108 -7.55 14.84 -12.15
C GLU A 108 -7.64 15.46 -13.54
N GLN A 109 -8.57 15.00 -14.36
CA GLN A 109 -8.78 15.46 -15.72
C GLN A 109 -10.25 15.80 -15.96
N GLY A 110 -10.60 17.07 -15.87
CA GLY A 110 -11.97 17.55 -15.98
C GLY A 110 -12.89 16.94 -14.92
N ASP A 111 -13.89 16.19 -15.34
CA ASP A 111 -14.83 15.51 -14.44
C ASP A 111 -14.41 14.08 -14.08
N PHE A 112 -13.18 13.71 -14.41
CA PHE A 112 -12.66 12.38 -14.15
C PHE A 112 -11.43 12.43 -13.26
N LEU A 113 -11.27 11.36 -12.46
CA LEU A 113 -10.06 11.06 -11.70
C LEU A 113 -9.41 9.83 -12.30
N LYS A 114 -8.10 9.93 -12.57
CA LYS A 114 -7.29 8.75 -12.89
C LYS A 114 -6.90 8.06 -11.60
N VAL A 115 -7.25 6.80 -11.47
CA VAL A 115 -6.96 6.01 -10.27
C VAL A 115 -6.15 4.77 -10.60
N ALA A 116 -5.27 4.38 -9.68
CA ALA A 116 -4.59 3.10 -9.70
C ALA A 116 -5.38 2.11 -8.86
N VAL A 117 -5.78 1.00 -9.49
CA VAL A 117 -6.53 -0.08 -8.84
C VAL A 117 -5.57 -1.17 -8.39
N ASP A 118 -4.60 -1.49 -9.24
CA ASP A 118 -3.55 -2.47 -9.01
C ASP A 118 -2.23 -1.99 -9.60
N SER A 119 -1.15 -2.77 -9.45
CA SER A 119 0.16 -2.45 -10.03
C SER A 119 0.12 -2.25 -11.55
N ASP A 120 -0.80 -2.92 -12.24
CA ASP A 120 -0.90 -2.95 -13.69
C ASP A 120 -2.24 -2.41 -14.23
N LEU A 121 -3.16 -2.02 -13.35
CA LEU A 121 -4.49 -1.54 -13.74
C LEU A 121 -4.74 -0.12 -13.26
N GLU A 122 -4.70 0.81 -14.21
CA GLU A 122 -5.09 2.19 -14.04
C GLU A 122 -6.26 2.55 -14.95
N GLY A 123 -7.03 3.55 -14.58
CA GLY A 123 -8.11 4.04 -15.43
C GLY A 123 -8.78 5.27 -14.85
N TYR A 124 -9.85 5.69 -15.50
CA TYR A 124 -10.60 6.89 -15.20
C TYR A 124 -11.95 6.58 -14.60
N VAL A 125 -12.29 7.29 -13.54
CA VAL A 125 -13.60 7.22 -12.87
C VAL A 125 -14.23 8.61 -12.82
N PHE A 126 -15.54 8.67 -12.81
CA PHE A 126 -16.26 9.94 -12.70
C PHE A 126 -16.18 10.46 -11.27
N LYS A 127 -15.71 11.71 -11.11
CA LYS A 127 -15.31 12.26 -9.80
C LYS A 127 -16.45 12.44 -8.80
N ASP A 128 -17.70 12.63 -9.27
CA ASP A 128 -18.86 12.85 -8.40
C ASP A 128 -19.19 11.64 -7.50
N TYR A 129 -18.68 10.46 -7.88
CA TYR A 129 -18.81 9.23 -7.10
C TYR A 129 -17.55 8.88 -6.31
N MET A 130 -16.65 9.86 -6.15
CA MET A 130 -15.41 9.68 -5.42
C MET A 130 -15.27 10.73 -4.31
N ASN A 131 -15.17 10.28 -3.08
CA ASN A 131 -14.75 11.14 -1.98
C ASN A 131 -13.22 11.12 -1.90
N THR A 132 -12.59 12.27 -2.16
CA THR A 132 -11.13 12.36 -2.17
C THR A 132 -10.59 12.86 -0.84
N THR A 133 -9.55 12.17 -0.34
CA THR A 133 -8.80 12.55 0.85
C THR A 133 -7.31 12.59 0.54
N VAL A 134 -6.56 13.37 1.29
CA VAL A 134 -5.09 13.38 1.21
C VAL A 134 -4.54 12.78 2.48
N GLU A 135 -3.76 11.73 2.32
CA GLU A 135 -3.09 11.08 3.43
C GLU A 135 -1.60 11.37 3.40
N PHE A 136 -1.02 11.53 4.57
CA PHE A 136 0.39 11.77 4.76
C PHE A 136 1.02 10.62 5.54
N GLN A 137 2.29 10.40 5.33
CA GLN A 137 3.06 9.52 6.19
C GLN A 137 3.04 10.07 7.61
N LYS A 138 2.95 9.17 8.57
CA LYS A 138 2.82 9.46 10.00
C LYS A 138 4.07 8.97 10.74
N ALA A 139 4.29 9.51 11.92
CA ALA A 139 5.30 9.02 12.83
C ALA A 139 5.06 7.55 13.20
N VAL A 140 6.13 6.83 13.44
CA VAL A 140 6.12 5.45 13.94
C VAL A 140 6.35 5.48 15.45
N SER A 141 5.49 4.81 16.21
CA SER A 141 5.68 4.70 17.65
C SER A 141 6.87 3.80 17.98
N ALA A 142 7.47 4.01 19.15
CA ALA A 142 8.55 3.16 19.63
C ALA A 142 8.10 1.69 19.79
N GLU A 143 6.83 1.47 20.13
CA GLU A 143 6.23 0.14 20.25
C GLU A 143 6.04 -0.52 18.87
N GLU A 144 5.54 0.23 17.89
CA GLU A 144 5.38 -0.25 16.52
C GLU A 144 6.73 -0.57 15.87
N GLU A 145 7.75 0.27 16.11
CA GLU A 145 9.11 0.01 15.63
C GLU A 145 9.67 -1.29 16.23
N LYS A 146 9.49 -1.48 17.54
CA LYS A 146 9.92 -2.69 18.24
C LYS A 146 9.18 -3.93 17.74
N ALA A 147 7.87 -3.86 17.61
CA ALA A 147 7.05 -4.96 17.11
C ALA A 147 7.45 -5.35 15.67
N LYS A 148 7.69 -4.37 14.81
CA LYS A 148 8.15 -4.61 13.43
C LYS A 148 9.55 -5.24 13.39
N ALA A 149 10.46 -4.79 14.26
CA ALA A 149 11.79 -5.37 14.36
C ALA A 149 11.75 -6.83 14.87
N GLU A 150 10.89 -7.14 15.85
CA GLU A 150 10.68 -8.50 16.35
C GLU A 150 10.07 -9.42 15.26
N GLU A 151 9.09 -8.93 14.53
CA GLU A 151 8.49 -9.67 13.41
C GLU A 151 9.49 -9.95 12.29
N GLU A 152 10.29 -8.94 11.92
CA GLU A 152 11.36 -9.10 10.92
C GLU A 152 12.43 -10.10 11.37
N ALA A 153 12.83 -10.04 12.63
CA ALA A 153 13.79 -10.99 13.20
C ALA A 153 13.22 -12.42 13.19
N LYS A 154 11.94 -12.58 13.51
CA LYS A 154 11.25 -13.87 13.47
C LYS A 154 11.19 -14.42 12.05
N ARG A 155 10.81 -13.60 11.07
CA ARG A 155 10.80 -13.99 9.64
C ARG A 155 12.18 -14.39 9.13
N LYS A 156 13.23 -13.66 9.52
CA LYS A 156 14.61 -14.03 9.15
C LYS A 156 14.99 -15.39 9.71
N LYS A 157 14.69 -15.63 10.97
CA LYS A 157 14.96 -16.91 11.63
C LYS A 157 14.21 -18.07 10.97
N GLU A 158 12.92 -17.90 10.70
CA GLU A 158 12.10 -18.90 10.00
C GLU A 158 12.63 -19.19 8.58
N ALA A 159 13.09 -18.14 7.87
CA ALA A 159 13.70 -18.30 6.55
C ALA A 159 15.03 -19.07 6.61
N GLU A 160 15.89 -18.77 7.59
CA GLU A 160 17.15 -19.49 7.80
C GLU A 160 16.91 -20.96 8.16
N GLU A 161 15.95 -21.25 9.06
CA GLU A 161 15.56 -22.63 9.40
C GLU A 161 15.00 -23.40 8.20
N ALA A 162 14.23 -22.72 7.34
CA ALA A 162 13.71 -23.34 6.12
C ALA A 162 14.82 -23.65 5.11
N ILE A 163 15.82 -22.76 4.97
CA ILE A 163 16.97 -22.99 4.11
C ILE A 163 17.81 -24.17 4.63
N GLN A 164 18.09 -24.23 5.95
CA GLN A 164 18.83 -25.35 6.54
C GLN A 164 18.13 -26.69 6.30
N LYS A 165 16.80 -26.74 6.53
CA LYS A 165 16.02 -27.97 6.26
C LYS A 165 16.06 -28.40 4.80
N LEU A 166 16.06 -27.41 3.88
CA LEU A 166 16.18 -27.70 2.45
C LEU A 166 17.56 -28.22 2.07
N GLU A 167 18.63 -27.69 2.67
CA GLU A 167 20.00 -28.14 2.44
C GLU A 167 20.20 -29.55 3.00
N GLU A 168 19.72 -29.83 4.24
CA GLU A 168 19.76 -31.16 4.83
C GLU A 168 18.99 -32.20 4.00
N ALA A 169 17.80 -31.82 3.48
CA ALA A 169 17.02 -32.68 2.59
C ALA A 169 17.77 -32.99 1.27
N LYS A 170 18.40 -32.00 0.66
CA LYS A 170 19.21 -32.17 -0.55
C LYS A 170 20.45 -33.03 -0.30
N GLU A 171 21.10 -32.88 0.85
CA GLU A 171 22.25 -33.69 1.20
C GLU A 171 21.87 -35.17 1.47
N ALA A 172 20.69 -35.37 2.13
CA ALA A 172 20.15 -36.70 2.33
C ALA A 172 19.78 -37.40 1.02
N GLU A 173 19.25 -36.64 0.04
CA GLU A 173 18.92 -37.15 -1.29
C GLU A 173 20.20 -37.50 -2.10
N ARG A 174 21.23 -36.66 -2.02
CA ARG A 174 22.54 -36.95 -2.63
C ARG A 174 23.16 -38.20 -2.05
N LYS A 175 23.09 -38.42 -0.74
CA LYS A 175 23.57 -39.64 -0.10
C LYS A 175 22.81 -40.87 -0.55
N LYS A 176 21.52 -40.80 -0.73
CA LYS A 176 20.69 -41.89 -1.27
C LYS A 176 21.04 -42.25 -2.73
N THR A 177 21.26 -41.24 -3.57
CA THR A 177 21.66 -41.47 -4.97
C THR A 177 23.06 -42.05 -5.11
N THR A 178 24.00 -41.69 -4.22
CA THR A 178 25.34 -42.24 -4.22
C THR A 178 25.34 -43.71 -3.78
N THR A 179 24.50 -44.10 -2.82
CA THR A 179 24.37 -45.49 -2.36
C THR A 179 23.64 -46.37 -3.40
N ALA A 180 22.71 -45.79 -4.18
CA ALA A 180 22.03 -46.52 -5.27
C ALA A 180 22.93 -46.74 -6.49
N ALA A 181 23.90 -45.85 -6.73
CA ALA A 181 24.86 -46.00 -7.85
C ALA A 181 25.97 -47.06 -7.58
N GLU A 182 26.23 -47.39 -6.33
CA GLU A 182 27.18 -48.43 -5.95
C GLU A 182 26.60 -49.85 -6.00
N THR A 183 25.24 -49.96 -5.94
CA THR A 183 24.56 -51.28 -5.97
C THR A 183 24.21 -51.75 -7.39
N THR A 184 24.28 -50.88 -8.40
CA THR A 184 23.88 -51.18 -9.79
C THR A 184 25.05 -51.54 -10.70
N LYS A 185 26.27 -51.85 -10.16
CA LYS A 185 27.42 -52.30 -10.95
C LYS A 185 27.60 -53.80 -10.95
N LYS A 186 26.59 -54.55 -10.66
CA LYS A 186 26.60 -56.01 -10.78
C LYS A 186 25.25 -56.53 -11.24
N GLU A 187 25.01 -56.45 -12.52
CA GLU A 187 24.38 -57.48 -13.32
C GLU A 187 24.17 -56.98 -14.74
N THR A 188 24.76 -57.73 -15.58
CA THR A 188 24.95 -57.64 -16.99
C THR A 188 23.72 -58.05 -17.76
N THR A 189 23.50 -57.35 -18.91
CA THR A 189 23.10 -57.91 -20.22
C THR A 189 21.78 -58.66 -20.34
N THR A 190 20.84 -58.20 -21.11
CA THR A 190 20.45 -58.72 -22.42
C THR A 190 19.15 -58.11 -22.95
N ALA A 191 19.26 -57.65 -24.17
CA ALA A 191 18.29 -57.68 -25.24
C ALA A 191 16.93 -56.95 -25.11
N ALA A 192 16.83 -55.92 -25.86
CA ALA A 192 16.30 -55.84 -27.22
C ALA A 192 14.81 -55.70 -27.36
N THR A 193 14.48 -54.60 -28.00
CA THR A 193 13.52 -54.50 -29.15
C THR A 193 12.02 -54.44 -28.84
N THR A 194 11.41 -53.42 -29.19
CA THR A 194 10.46 -53.14 -30.28
C THR A 194 9.30 -52.21 -29.91
N LYS A 195 9.30 -51.13 -30.66
CA LYS A 195 8.11 -50.52 -31.37
C LYS A 195 6.86 -50.25 -30.59
N SER A 196 6.41 -49.06 -30.67
CA SER A 196 5.81 -48.26 -31.75
C SER A 196 4.35 -47.92 -31.50
N ASN A 197 4.02 -46.72 -31.82
CA ASN A 197 2.71 -46.20 -32.23
C ASN A 197 1.67 -46.01 -31.11
N GLY A 198 0.98 -45.00 -31.10
CA GLY A 198 0.49 -44.02 -32.05
C GLY A 198 -0.76 -43.40 -31.53
N ASN A 199 -0.87 -42.15 -31.84
CA ASN A 199 -2.06 -41.56 -32.44
C ASN A 199 -3.24 -41.11 -31.55
N THR A 200 -3.36 -39.84 -31.63
CA THR A 200 -4.46 -39.01 -32.17
C THR A 200 -5.68 -38.81 -31.32
N ALA A 201 -5.88 -37.56 -31.19
CA ALA A 201 -7.00 -36.76 -31.67
C ALA A 201 -8.20 -36.65 -30.76
N ASP A 202 -8.55 -35.45 -30.67
CA ASP A 202 -9.79 -34.77 -31.06
C ASP A 202 -10.71 -34.47 -29.89
N GLY A 203 -10.94 -33.23 -29.68
CA GLY A 203 -11.89 -32.41 -30.34
C GLY A 203 -13.04 -32.08 -29.44
N THR A 204 -13.31 -30.86 -29.38
CA THR A 204 -14.67 -30.27 -29.46
C THR A 204 -15.03 -29.31 -28.35
N ILE A 205 -15.01 -28.05 -28.72
CA ILE A 205 -15.80 -26.94 -28.17
C ILE A 205 -17.30 -27.24 -28.41
N PRO A 206 -18.15 -26.71 -27.56
CA PRO A 206 -19.22 -25.92 -28.13
C PRO A 206 -19.45 -24.56 -27.47
N VAL A 207 -19.75 -23.68 -28.35
CA VAL A 207 -20.20 -22.29 -28.27
C VAL A 207 -21.59 -22.17 -27.63
N ASN A 208 -21.76 -21.04 -26.91
CA ASN A 208 -22.89 -20.09 -26.81
C ASN A 208 -24.31 -20.53 -27.24
N PRO A 209 -25.42 -19.93 -26.75
CA PRO A 209 -25.73 -18.54 -26.95
C PRO A 209 -26.57 -17.80 -25.86
N GLU A 210 -26.42 -16.44 -25.89
CA GLU A 210 -27.47 -15.39 -25.93
C GLU A 210 -28.71 -15.50 -25.02
N GLN A 211 -29.07 -14.49 -24.38
CA GLN A 211 -29.87 -13.30 -24.66
C GLN A 211 -30.58 -12.70 -23.44
N GLY A 212 -30.76 -11.42 -23.49
CA GLY A 212 -31.95 -10.69 -23.11
C GLY A 212 -31.74 -9.76 -21.91
N GLY A 213 -31.59 -8.49 -22.04
CA GLY A 213 -32.62 -7.51 -22.40
C GLY A 213 -33.33 -7.03 -21.17
N GLY A 214 -33.30 -5.74 -20.88
CA GLY A 214 -34.16 -5.14 -19.89
C GLY A 214 -33.68 -3.78 -19.39
N GLU A 215 -34.15 -2.80 -20.03
CA GLU A 215 -34.31 -1.38 -19.78
C GLU A 215 -34.83 -1.06 -18.37
N SER A 216 -34.41 0.05 -17.83
CA SER A 216 -35.27 1.19 -17.42
C SER A 216 -34.72 1.98 -16.27
N ALA A 217 -34.33 3.19 -16.57
CA ALA A 217 -34.59 4.47 -15.93
C ALA A 217 -35.17 4.47 -14.49
N ALA A 218 -34.52 5.26 -13.66
CA ALA A 218 -35.12 6.43 -13.02
C ALA A 218 -34.14 7.03 -11.99
N ALA A 219 -33.79 8.26 -12.18
CA ALA A 219 -33.29 9.11 -11.10
C ALA A 219 -34.44 9.40 -10.12
N PRO A 220 -34.12 9.60 -8.85
CA PRO A 220 -34.66 10.79 -8.23
C PRO A 220 -33.58 11.65 -7.56
N THR A 221 -33.68 12.88 -7.90
CA THR A 221 -33.22 14.08 -7.21
C THR A 221 -33.68 14.07 -5.78
N THR A 222 -32.77 14.21 -4.82
CA THR A 222 -33.04 14.91 -3.58
C THR A 222 -31.78 15.49 -3.01
N ALA A 223 -31.64 16.78 -3.09
CA ALA A 223 -30.68 17.60 -2.37
C ALA A 223 -30.87 17.40 -0.86
N LYS A 224 -29.76 17.17 -0.17
CA LYS A 224 -29.73 17.35 1.27
C LYS A 224 -28.48 18.11 1.64
N GLU A 225 -28.75 19.24 2.28
CA GLU A 225 -27.83 20.25 2.74
C GLU A 225 -26.65 19.69 3.50
N THR A 226 -25.49 20.12 3.07
CA THR A 226 -24.22 19.89 3.75
C THR A 226 -24.04 21.00 4.77
N THR A 227 -24.19 20.71 6.02
CA THR A 227 -23.74 21.58 7.10
C THR A 227 -22.23 21.64 7.07
N THR A 228 -21.74 22.78 6.63
CA THR A 228 -20.33 23.15 6.65
C THR A 228 -19.89 23.34 8.09
N SER A 229 -19.30 22.34 8.68
CA SER A 229 -18.46 22.53 9.88
C SER A 229 -17.13 23.11 9.43
N LYS A 230 -16.89 24.35 9.86
CA LYS A 230 -15.62 25.09 9.68
C LYS A 230 -14.43 24.18 10.02
N PRO A 231 -13.45 24.01 9.13
CA PRO A 231 -12.27 23.20 9.44
C PRO A 231 -11.53 23.87 10.61
N LYS A 232 -11.27 23.12 11.67
CA LYS A 232 -10.28 23.47 12.66
C LYS A 232 -8.96 23.59 11.89
N GLU A 233 -8.30 24.73 11.96
CA GLU A 233 -7.00 24.94 11.36
C GLU A 233 -6.05 23.84 11.85
N THR A 234 -5.86 22.85 11.01
CA THR A 234 -4.85 21.83 11.23
C THR A 234 -3.55 22.41 10.72
N THR A 235 -2.72 22.93 11.61
CA THR A 235 -1.37 23.34 11.24
C THR A 235 -0.58 22.09 10.91
N ILE A 236 -0.44 21.83 9.62
CA ILE A 236 0.37 20.71 9.12
C ILE A 236 1.81 21.15 9.23
N ALA A 237 2.62 20.38 9.94
CA ALA A 237 4.05 20.53 9.97
C ALA A 237 4.66 19.34 9.19
N VAL A 238 5.57 19.63 8.30
CA VAL A 238 6.27 18.63 7.48
C VAL A 238 7.72 18.61 7.86
N GLY A 239 8.29 17.43 8.09
CA GLY A 239 9.70 17.26 8.46
C GLY A 239 10.63 17.78 7.37
N LEU A 240 11.67 18.51 7.78
CA LEU A 240 12.75 18.98 6.92
C LEU A 240 13.80 17.88 6.69
N ASP A 241 14.46 17.92 5.54
CA ASP A 241 15.69 17.16 5.31
C ASP A 241 16.77 17.65 6.27
N VAL A 242 17.09 16.83 7.27
CA VAL A 242 18.25 17.06 8.12
C VAL A 242 19.46 16.54 7.36
N VAL A 243 20.23 17.44 6.78
CA VAL A 243 21.58 17.14 6.28
C VAL A 243 22.50 17.16 7.49
N GLU A 244 23.07 16.01 7.88
CA GLU A 244 24.18 15.94 8.82
C GLU A 244 25.45 16.51 8.19
#